data_eef24fc665631fede79896d286ab3444
#
_entry.id   eef24fc665631fede79896d286ab3444
#
_cell.length_a   1.000
_cell.length_b   1.000
_cell.length_c   1.000
_cell.angle_alpha   90.00
_cell.angle_beta   90.00
_cell.angle_gamma   90.00
#
_symmetry.space_group_name_H-M   'P 1'
#
loop_
_entity.id
_entity.type
_entity.pdbx_description
1 polymer ?
#
loop_
_entity_poly.entity_id
_entity_poly.type
_entity_poly.pdbx_seq_one_letter_code
_entity_poly.pdbx_strand_id
1 'polypeptide(L)'
;DSDINENDSAKKDDKKSVSAENVSVIKPNAADGQELTTEEIVEKVLPSVVGIESKFTITSQGGSYYYGFGFGGNNTPSTTEATATGTGVVITENGYIVTNAHVIYDSEYNSGLSEDITVVLNGEDRYEAEVIGYDRDCDLAVLKIDKTGLTAAEFGDSDSLKLGESVTAIGNPLGFDLMNTVTRG
;
A
#
# COMPACT_ATOMS: atom_id res chain seq x y z
N ASP A 1 -10.89 -28.01 40.99
CA ASP A 1 -9.50 -27.98 40.49
C ASP A 1 -9.56 -28.16 38.99
N SER A 2 -9.61 -27.08 38.28
CA SER A 2 -9.68 -27.04 36.83
C SER A 2 -8.54 -26.12 36.32
N ASP A 3 -7.48 -26.76 35.84
CA ASP A 3 -6.33 -26.09 35.22
C ASP A 3 -6.72 -25.62 33.83
N ILE A 4 -6.82 -24.30 33.68
CA ILE A 4 -6.93 -23.64 32.39
C ILE A 4 -5.49 -23.39 31.90
N ASN A 5 -5.10 -24.11 30.88
CA ASN A 5 -3.79 -23.96 30.24
C ASN A 5 -3.89 -22.92 29.14
N GLU A 6 -3.64 -21.65 29.50
CA GLU A 6 -3.43 -20.55 28.54
C GLU A 6 -2.03 -20.67 27.97
N ASN A 7 -1.92 -21.19 26.75
CA ASN A 7 -0.70 -21.14 25.97
C ASN A 7 -0.90 -20.17 24.80
N ASP A 8 -0.96 -18.89 25.13
CA ASP A 8 -0.97 -17.79 24.16
C ASP A 8 0.49 -17.48 23.78
N SER A 9 0.95 -18.17 22.74
CA SER A 9 2.26 -17.92 22.15
C SER A 9 2.16 -16.69 21.24
N ALA A 10 2.19 -15.49 21.85
CA ALA A 10 2.41 -14.26 21.12
C ALA A 10 3.78 -14.34 20.40
N LYS A 11 3.75 -14.55 19.09
CA LYS A 11 4.91 -14.32 18.23
C LYS A 11 5.32 -12.85 18.39
N LYS A 12 6.50 -12.64 19.01
CA LYS A 12 7.19 -11.36 18.98
C LYS A 12 7.57 -11.09 17.54
N ASP A 13 6.84 -10.18 16.92
CA ASP A 13 7.28 -9.56 15.67
C ASP A 13 8.56 -8.75 15.98
N ASP A 14 9.67 -9.19 15.40
CA ASP A 14 10.93 -8.45 15.42
C ASP A 14 10.73 -7.17 14.59
N LYS A 15 10.27 -6.11 15.25
CA LYS A 15 10.24 -4.77 14.68
C LYS A 15 11.67 -4.32 14.42
N LYS A 16 12.12 -4.47 13.16
CA LYS A 16 13.31 -3.82 12.66
C LYS A 16 13.04 -2.30 12.72
N SER A 17 13.51 -1.65 13.77
CA SER A 17 13.36 -0.20 13.94
C SER A 17 14.18 0.49 12.85
N VAL A 18 13.52 1.04 11.85
CA VAL A 18 14.13 1.99 10.92
C VAL A 18 14.30 3.31 11.68
N SER A 19 15.54 3.76 11.86
CA SER A 19 15.76 5.06 12.45
C SER A 19 15.23 6.14 11.51
N ALA A 20 14.40 7.03 12.02
CA ALA A 20 13.78 8.14 11.26
C ALA A 20 14.81 9.19 10.74
N GLU A 21 16.10 8.96 10.92
CA GLU A 21 17.17 9.90 10.60
C GLU A 21 17.40 10.15 9.11
N ASN A 22 16.77 9.36 8.21
CA ASN A 22 16.97 9.48 6.76
C ASN A 22 15.75 9.94 5.98
N VAL A 23 14.64 10.29 6.64
CA VAL A 23 13.48 10.88 5.98
C VAL A 23 13.63 12.39 6.00
N SER A 24 14.14 12.95 4.90
CA SER A 24 14.21 14.40 4.74
C SER A 24 12.81 14.90 4.39
N VAL A 25 12.09 15.48 5.37
CA VAL A 25 10.85 16.21 5.12
C VAL A 25 11.23 17.50 4.40
N ILE A 26 11.08 17.53 3.09
CA ILE A 26 11.29 18.73 2.28
C ILE A 26 10.05 19.59 2.49
N LYS A 27 10.16 20.66 3.28
CA LYS A 27 9.08 21.65 3.35
C LYS A 27 9.00 22.36 2.01
N PRO A 28 7.80 22.50 1.41
CA PRO A 28 7.66 23.21 0.16
C PRO A 28 8.20 24.64 0.36
N ASN A 29 9.22 24.98 -0.42
CA ASN A 29 9.70 26.34 -0.45
C ASN A 29 8.73 27.08 -1.37
N ALA A 30 7.81 27.84 -0.80
CA ALA A 30 6.98 28.78 -1.51
C ALA A 30 7.90 29.88 -2.07
N ALA A 31 8.58 29.58 -3.18
CA ALA A 31 9.23 30.59 -3.96
C ALA A 31 8.13 31.41 -4.63
N ASP A 32 8.03 32.67 -4.25
CA ASP A 32 7.28 33.74 -4.92
C ASP A 32 5.74 33.76 -4.88
N GLY A 33 5.05 33.09 -3.99
CA GLY A 33 3.61 33.34 -3.77
C GLY A 33 2.72 33.14 -5.01
N GLN A 34 3.21 32.51 -6.06
CA GLN A 34 2.47 32.18 -7.26
C GLN A 34 1.86 30.79 -7.11
N GLU A 35 0.53 30.72 -7.23
CA GLU A 35 -0.17 29.43 -7.26
C GLU A 35 0.24 28.63 -8.50
N LEU A 36 0.65 27.38 -8.32
CA LEU A 36 0.95 26.47 -9.43
C LEU A 36 -0.35 26.12 -10.18
N THR A 37 -0.26 26.03 -11.48
CA THR A 37 -1.33 25.46 -12.30
C THR A 37 -1.47 23.96 -12.03
N THR A 38 -2.61 23.37 -12.40
CA THR A 38 -2.82 21.91 -12.25
C THR A 38 -1.77 21.12 -13.04
N GLU A 39 -1.37 21.58 -14.22
CA GLU A 39 -0.34 20.96 -15.05
C GLU A 39 1.01 20.95 -14.34
N GLU A 40 1.44 22.08 -13.78
CA GLU A 40 2.70 22.19 -13.02
C GLU A 40 2.68 21.34 -11.74
N ILE A 41 1.54 21.23 -11.06
CA ILE A 41 1.38 20.34 -9.90
C ILE A 41 1.57 18.87 -10.31
N VAL A 42 0.91 18.46 -11.41
CA VAL A 42 1.00 17.09 -11.90
C VAL A 42 2.43 16.77 -12.36
N GLU A 43 3.06 17.63 -13.15
CA GLU A 43 4.43 17.44 -13.60
C GLU A 43 5.42 17.30 -12.42
N LYS A 44 5.22 18.08 -11.37
CA LYS A 44 6.06 18.04 -10.16
C LYS A 44 5.83 16.79 -9.32
N VAL A 45 4.59 16.36 -9.13
CA VAL A 45 4.21 15.32 -8.15
C VAL A 45 4.21 13.91 -8.76
N LEU A 46 3.82 13.79 -10.03
CA LEU A 46 3.65 12.51 -10.71
C LEU A 46 4.89 11.58 -10.65
N PRO A 47 6.14 12.09 -10.75
CA PRO A 47 7.33 11.24 -10.63
C PRO A 47 7.49 10.55 -9.26
N SER A 48 6.80 11.03 -8.22
CA SER A 48 6.79 10.43 -6.89
C SER A 48 5.61 9.48 -6.64
N VAL A 49 4.66 9.38 -7.59
CA VAL A 49 3.49 8.51 -7.49
C VAL A 49 3.77 7.19 -8.20
N VAL A 50 3.53 6.07 -7.52
CA VAL A 50 3.83 4.73 -8.02
C VAL A 50 2.61 3.82 -7.93
N GLY A 51 2.55 2.81 -8.79
CA GLY A 51 1.61 1.72 -8.67
C GLY A 51 2.11 0.66 -7.71
N ILE A 52 1.19 -0.01 -7.01
CA ILE A 52 1.48 -1.17 -6.16
C ILE A 52 0.59 -2.31 -6.60
N GLU A 53 1.18 -3.49 -6.72
CA GLU A 53 0.51 -4.76 -6.96
C GLU A 53 0.89 -5.73 -5.86
N SER A 54 -0.11 -6.31 -5.20
CA SER A 54 0.07 -7.29 -4.14
C SER A 54 -0.69 -8.56 -4.48
N LYS A 55 -0.05 -9.72 -4.41
CA LYS A 55 -0.67 -11.01 -4.68
C LYS A 55 -1.00 -11.73 -3.39
N PHE A 56 -2.18 -12.32 -3.33
CA PHE A 56 -2.69 -13.05 -2.19
C PHE A 56 -3.11 -14.45 -2.61
N THR A 57 -2.81 -15.43 -1.76
CA THR A 57 -3.29 -16.80 -1.92
C THR A 57 -4.53 -16.99 -1.05
N ILE A 58 -5.71 -17.03 -1.68
CA ILE A 58 -6.97 -17.27 -1.01
C ILE A 58 -7.23 -18.77 -0.96
N THR A 59 -7.30 -19.33 0.25
CA THR A 59 -7.66 -20.74 0.46
C THR A 59 -9.13 -20.83 0.86
N SER A 60 -10.00 -21.27 -0.05
CA SER A 60 -11.37 -21.58 0.28
C SER A 60 -11.47 -22.98 0.87
N GLN A 61 -11.80 -23.08 2.16
CA GLN A 61 -12.26 -24.34 2.74
C GLN A 61 -13.64 -24.64 2.14
N GLY A 62 -13.73 -25.69 1.33
CA GLY A 62 -14.98 -26.13 0.73
C GLY A 62 -16.06 -26.37 1.78
N GLY A 63 -16.97 -25.40 1.91
CA GLY A 63 -18.17 -25.52 2.71
C GLY A 63 -19.13 -26.48 2.02
N SER A 64 -19.24 -27.69 2.57
CA SER A 64 -20.27 -28.64 2.16
C SER A 64 -21.64 -28.06 2.53
N TYR A 65 -22.35 -27.47 1.57
CA TYR A 65 -23.78 -27.26 1.70
C TYR A 65 -24.45 -28.62 1.67
N TYR A 66 -24.88 -29.07 2.82
CA TYR A 66 -25.64 -30.28 3.03
C TYR A 66 -27.05 -30.10 2.44
N TYR A 67 -27.23 -30.35 1.15
CA TYR A 67 -28.52 -30.70 0.58
C TYR A 67 -28.46 -32.16 0.16
N GLY A 68 -29.26 -32.97 0.85
CA GLY A 68 -29.21 -34.41 0.80
C GLY A 68 -29.30 -35.00 -0.61
N PHE A 69 -28.48 -35.91 -0.85
CA PHE A 69 -28.47 -37.17 -1.57
C PHE A 69 -27.02 -37.51 -1.92
N GLY A 70 -26.50 -38.55 -1.33
CA GLY A 70 -25.09 -38.89 -1.32
C GLY A 70 -24.45 -39.07 -2.69
N PHE A 71 -23.32 -38.46 -2.81
CA PHE A 71 -22.11 -38.96 -3.50
C PHE A 71 -20.94 -38.19 -2.88
N GLY A 72 -19.92 -38.92 -2.43
CA GLY A 72 -18.75 -38.36 -1.76
C GLY A 72 -18.05 -37.31 -2.61
N GLY A 73 -18.26 -36.04 -2.26
CA GLY A 73 -17.46 -34.92 -2.79
C GLY A 73 -16.14 -34.90 -2.03
N ASN A 74 -15.04 -35.07 -2.71
CA ASN A 74 -13.72 -34.80 -2.18
C ASN A 74 -13.65 -33.32 -1.76
N ASN A 75 -13.59 -33.07 -0.45
CA ASN A 75 -13.29 -31.74 0.10
C ASN A 75 -11.80 -31.44 -0.14
N THR A 76 -11.42 -31.17 -1.37
CA THR A 76 -10.09 -30.63 -1.64
C THR A 76 -10.17 -29.10 -1.46
N PRO A 77 -9.37 -28.52 -0.57
CA PRO A 77 -9.23 -27.07 -0.50
C PRO A 77 -8.82 -26.54 -1.88
N SER A 78 -9.51 -25.56 -2.40
CA SER A 78 -9.07 -24.87 -3.61
C SER A 78 -8.35 -23.59 -3.21
N THR A 79 -7.16 -23.40 -3.76
CA THR A 79 -6.43 -22.15 -3.67
C THR A 79 -6.65 -21.32 -4.93
N THR A 80 -6.91 -20.05 -4.76
CA THR A 80 -7.06 -19.07 -5.85
C THR A 80 -6.13 -17.90 -5.57
N GLU A 81 -5.41 -17.47 -6.59
CA GLU A 81 -4.63 -16.24 -6.50
C GLU A 81 -5.54 -15.03 -6.74
N ALA A 82 -5.42 -14.03 -5.88
CA ALA A 82 -6.05 -12.73 -6.02
C ALA A 82 -4.98 -11.64 -6.05
N THR A 83 -5.23 -10.58 -6.81
CA THR A 83 -4.33 -9.43 -6.91
C THR A 83 -5.06 -8.18 -6.43
N ALA A 84 -4.48 -7.49 -5.46
CA ALA A 84 -4.85 -6.13 -5.10
C ALA A 84 -3.91 -5.14 -5.79
N THR A 85 -4.46 -3.99 -6.15
CA THR A 85 -3.69 -2.88 -6.73
C THR A 85 -3.96 -1.60 -5.97
N GLY A 86 -2.98 -0.72 -5.91
CA GLY A 86 -3.10 0.54 -5.20
C GLY A 86 -2.07 1.58 -5.63
N THR A 87 -2.05 2.67 -4.92
CA THR A 87 -1.12 3.78 -5.13
C THR A 87 -0.13 3.85 -3.99
N GLY A 88 1.13 4.12 -4.31
CA GLY A 88 2.16 4.48 -3.35
C GLY A 88 2.77 5.84 -3.64
N VAL A 89 3.42 6.40 -2.65
CA VAL A 89 4.14 7.67 -2.74
C VAL A 89 5.59 7.46 -2.30
N VAL A 90 6.52 7.79 -3.18
CA VAL A 90 7.96 7.76 -2.86
C VAL A 90 8.27 8.86 -1.86
N ILE A 91 8.84 8.50 -0.71
CA ILE A 91 9.16 9.44 0.38
C ILE A 91 10.65 9.69 0.55
N THR A 92 11.49 8.88 -0.12
CA THR A 92 12.95 9.07 -0.12
C THR A 92 13.56 8.70 -1.48
N GLU A 93 14.65 9.34 -1.85
CA GLU A 93 15.37 9.05 -3.09
C GLU A 93 15.95 7.63 -3.15
N ASN A 94 16.11 6.96 -2.02
CA ASN A 94 16.66 5.60 -1.92
C ASN A 94 15.59 4.50 -1.82
N GLY A 95 14.32 4.80 -2.15
CA GLY A 95 13.31 3.79 -2.40
C GLY A 95 12.36 3.44 -1.26
N TYR A 96 12.19 4.29 -0.24
CA TYR A 96 11.09 4.15 0.70
C TYR A 96 9.80 4.71 0.12
N ILE A 97 8.71 3.97 0.27
CA ILE A 97 7.40 4.26 -0.30
C ILE A 97 6.34 4.09 0.78
N VAL A 98 5.42 5.03 0.87
CA VAL A 98 4.23 4.94 1.73
C VAL A 98 3.02 4.54 0.89
N THR A 99 2.20 3.63 1.43
CA THR A 99 0.92 3.22 0.86
C THR A 99 -0.07 2.91 1.98
N ASN A 100 -1.30 2.51 1.62
CA ASN A 100 -2.28 2.04 2.59
C ASN A 100 -2.04 0.57 2.97
N ALA A 101 -2.31 0.21 4.24
CA ALA A 101 -2.12 -1.14 4.74
C ALA A 101 -3.03 -2.14 4.03
N HIS A 102 -4.28 -1.75 3.68
CA HIS A 102 -5.20 -2.63 2.95
C HIS A 102 -4.74 -3.01 1.55
N VAL A 103 -3.77 -2.29 0.95
CA VAL A 103 -3.18 -2.66 -0.35
C VAL A 103 -2.28 -3.88 -0.23
N ILE A 104 -1.63 -4.06 0.92
CA ILE A 104 -0.65 -5.13 1.16
C ILE A 104 -1.12 -6.18 2.14
N TYR A 105 -2.26 -5.99 2.79
CA TYR A 105 -2.81 -6.88 3.80
C TYR A 105 -4.29 -7.15 3.55
N ASP A 106 -4.62 -8.43 3.34
CA ASP A 106 -6.01 -8.88 3.19
C ASP A 106 -6.57 -9.38 4.51
N SER A 107 -7.66 -8.74 4.95
CA SER A 107 -8.45 -9.15 6.12
C SER A 107 -9.79 -9.79 5.74
N GLU A 108 -10.24 -9.65 4.49
CA GLU A 108 -11.55 -10.11 4.05
C GLU A 108 -11.56 -11.63 3.87
N TYR A 109 -10.53 -12.17 3.21
CA TYR A 109 -10.38 -13.60 2.96
C TYR A 109 -9.38 -14.26 3.92
N ASN A 110 -8.89 -13.49 4.90
CA ASN A 110 -7.92 -13.93 5.90
C ASN A 110 -6.60 -14.46 5.32
N SER A 111 -6.19 -13.93 4.17
CA SER A 111 -4.90 -14.26 3.55
C SER A 111 -3.72 -13.56 4.24
N GLY A 112 -4.00 -12.49 5.01
CA GLY A 112 -2.98 -11.79 5.77
C GLY A 112 -2.10 -10.87 4.94
N LEU A 113 -0.82 -10.78 5.31
CA LEU A 113 0.17 -9.98 4.60
C LEU A 113 0.57 -10.65 3.29
N SER A 114 0.59 -9.88 2.19
CA SER A 114 1.09 -10.35 0.90
C SER A 114 2.59 -10.65 0.96
N GLU A 115 3.00 -11.78 0.40
CA GLU A 115 4.40 -12.18 0.25
C GLU A 115 5.01 -11.74 -1.09
N ASP A 116 4.17 -11.34 -2.06
CA ASP A 116 4.57 -10.90 -3.40
C ASP A 116 4.02 -9.49 -3.66
N ILE A 117 4.83 -8.49 -3.40
CA ILE A 117 4.51 -7.08 -3.58
C ILE A 117 5.45 -6.48 -4.63
N THR A 118 4.85 -5.93 -5.67
CA THR A 118 5.56 -5.28 -6.77
C THR A 118 5.21 -3.79 -6.80
N VAL A 119 6.22 -2.95 -6.83
CA VAL A 119 6.09 -1.51 -7.11
C VAL A 119 6.35 -1.25 -8.58
N VAL A 120 5.47 -0.47 -9.21
CA VAL A 120 5.55 -0.10 -10.62
C VAL A 120 5.83 1.39 -10.76
N LEU A 121 7.00 1.71 -11.30
CA LEU A 121 7.44 3.07 -11.58
C LEU A 121 7.11 3.42 -13.04
N ASN A 122 6.66 4.63 -13.27
CA ASN A 122 6.40 5.17 -14.63
C ASN A 122 5.51 4.27 -15.52
N GLY A 123 4.73 3.38 -14.91
CA GLY A 123 3.85 2.46 -15.61
C GLY A 123 4.51 1.20 -16.20
N GLU A 124 5.82 1.09 -16.19
CA GLU A 124 6.55 0.00 -16.86
C GLU A 124 7.57 -0.71 -15.96
N ASP A 125 8.40 0.05 -15.24
CA ASP A 125 9.48 -0.50 -14.44
C ASP A 125 8.97 -1.16 -13.17
N ARG A 126 9.22 -2.46 -13.01
CA ARG A 126 8.74 -3.27 -11.88
C ARG A 126 9.87 -3.61 -10.92
N TYR A 127 9.63 -3.38 -9.63
CA TYR A 127 10.56 -3.67 -8.54
C TYR A 127 9.86 -4.47 -7.46
N GLU A 128 10.49 -5.56 -7.01
CA GLU A 128 10.08 -6.28 -5.81
C GLU A 128 10.22 -5.37 -4.58
N ALA A 129 9.22 -5.40 -3.69
CA ALA A 129 9.19 -4.54 -2.52
C ALA A 129 9.22 -5.34 -1.21
N GLU A 130 10.10 -4.92 -0.30
CA GLU A 130 10.14 -5.41 1.08
C GLU A 130 9.18 -4.58 1.94
N VAL A 131 8.38 -5.22 2.79
CA VAL A 131 7.55 -4.55 3.79
C VAL A 131 8.40 -4.17 4.99
N ILE A 132 8.59 -2.88 5.22
CA ILE A 132 9.34 -2.36 6.37
C ILE A 132 8.48 -2.35 7.62
N GLY A 133 7.20 -2.05 7.45
CA GLY A 133 6.21 -2.06 8.51
C GLY A 133 4.85 -1.59 8.03
N TYR A 134 3.82 -1.90 8.81
CA TYR A 134 2.46 -1.45 8.54
C TYR A 134 1.67 -1.32 9.83
N ASP A 135 0.64 -0.49 9.78
CA ASP A 135 -0.33 -0.28 10.85
C ASP A 135 -1.74 -0.33 10.24
N ARG A 136 -2.54 -1.30 10.68
CA ARG A 136 -3.90 -1.51 10.16
C ARG A 136 -4.91 -0.53 10.75
N ASP A 137 -4.66 -0.02 11.94
CA ASP A 137 -5.56 0.93 12.61
C ASP A 137 -5.49 2.30 11.94
N CYS A 138 -4.28 2.71 11.51
CA CYS A 138 -4.06 3.94 10.74
C CYS A 138 -4.17 3.73 9.22
N ASP A 139 -4.30 2.49 8.75
CA ASP A 139 -4.28 2.10 7.34
C ASP A 139 -3.04 2.62 6.59
N LEU A 140 -1.87 2.46 7.18
CA LEU A 140 -0.59 2.87 6.61
C LEU A 140 0.39 1.71 6.49
N ALA A 141 1.19 1.73 5.44
CA ALA A 141 2.30 0.80 5.23
C ALA A 141 3.51 1.51 4.63
N VAL A 142 4.70 1.02 4.95
CA VAL A 142 5.98 1.46 4.39
C VAL A 142 6.63 0.30 3.67
N LEU A 143 6.96 0.52 2.42
CA LEU A 143 7.65 -0.41 1.55
C LEU A 143 9.06 0.09 1.23
N LYS A 144 9.94 -0.82 0.83
CA LYS A 144 11.29 -0.53 0.37
C LYS A 144 11.58 -1.28 -0.92
N ILE A 145 12.04 -0.58 -1.93
CA ILE A 145 12.55 -1.15 -3.18
C ILE A 145 14.06 -0.90 -3.33
N ASP A 146 14.76 -1.78 -4.02
CA ASP A 146 16.20 -1.62 -4.30
C ASP A 146 16.40 -0.73 -5.55
N LYS A 147 16.10 0.56 -5.37
CA LYS A 147 16.26 1.60 -6.39
C LYS A 147 16.67 2.90 -5.72
N THR A 148 17.58 3.63 -6.37
CA THR A 148 18.05 4.95 -5.96
C THR A 148 17.83 5.98 -7.06
N GLY A 149 17.94 7.27 -6.70
CA GLY A 149 17.72 8.37 -7.62
C GLY A 149 16.24 8.59 -7.97
N LEU A 150 15.34 8.18 -7.04
CA LEU A 150 13.92 8.42 -7.16
C LEU A 150 13.57 9.87 -6.80
N THR A 151 12.50 10.38 -7.38
CA THR A 151 11.92 11.66 -6.97
C THR A 151 11.05 11.45 -5.75
N ALA A 152 11.47 11.99 -4.60
CA ALA A 152 10.67 11.95 -3.38
C ALA A 152 9.61 13.06 -3.39
N ALA A 153 8.41 12.75 -2.89
CA ALA A 153 7.35 13.73 -2.71
C ALA A 153 7.73 14.76 -1.63
N GLU A 154 7.33 16.00 -1.85
CA GLU A 154 7.40 17.04 -0.84
C GLU A 154 6.16 16.98 0.06
N PHE A 155 6.36 17.01 1.38
CA PHE A 155 5.26 17.00 2.33
C PHE A 155 4.81 18.43 2.67
N GLY A 156 3.50 18.67 2.57
CA GLY A 156 2.85 19.88 3.03
C GLY A 156 2.43 19.80 4.50
N ASP A 157 1.88 20.89 4.99
CA ASP A 157 1.26 20.99 6.31
C ASP A 157 -0.26 20.93 6.15
N SER A 158 -0.86 19.77 6.46
CA SER A 158 -2.30 19.54 6.33
C SER A 158 -3.14 20.46 7.24
N ASP A 159 -2.58 20.89 8.38
CA ASP A 159 -3.27 21.76 9.34
C ASP A 159 -3.40 23.21 8.80
N SER A 160 -2.61 23.57 7.80
CA SER A 160 -2.66 24.88 7.16
C SER A 160 -3.75 25.02 6.09
N LEU A 161 -4.35 23.89 5.63
CA LEU A 161 -5.39 23.88 4.59
C LEU A 161 -6.66 24.59 5.02
N LYS A 162 -7.29 25.32 4.10
CA LYS A 162 -8.52 26.07 4.34
C LYS A 162 -9.69 25.47 3.57
N LEU A 163 -10.90 25.57 4.15
CA LEU A 163 -12.13 25.18 3.47
C LEU A 163 -12.31 25.99 2.17
N GLY A 164 -12.54 25.29 1.05
CA GLY A 164 -12.68 25.90 -0.28
C GLY A 164 -11.36 26.10 -1.03
N GLU A 165 -10.24 25.67 -0.46
CA GLU A 165 -8.96 25.63 -1.15
C GLU A 165 -8.97 24.54 -2.23
N SER A 166 -8.44 24.85 -3.42
CA SER A 166 -8.36 23.87 -4.50
C SER A 166 -7.31 22.80 -4.20
N VAL A 167 -7.68 21.55 -4.41
CA VAL A 167 -6.78 20.39 -4.26
C VAL A 167 -6.73 19.55 -5.53
N THR A 168 -5.62 18.86 -5.73
CA THR A 168 -5.45 17.90 -6.84
C THR A 168 -5.13 16.53 -6.26
N ALA A 169 -5.95 15.53 -6.56
CA ALA A 169 -5.68 14.15 -6.20
C ALA A 169 -5.06 13.40 -7.40
N ILE A 170 -3.97 12.67 -7.13
CA ILE A 170 -3.24 11.88 -8.12
C ILE A 170 -3.11 10.46 -7.60
N GLY A 171 -3.42 9.45 -8.43
CA GLY A 171 -3.33 8.06 -8.00
C GLY A 171 -3.61 7.05 -9.11
N ASN A 172 -3.62 5.77 -8.73
CA ASN A 172 -3.84 4.62 -9.61
C ASN A 172 -5.05 3.80 -9.11
N PRO A 173 -6.29 4.33 -9.26
CA PRO A 173 -7.46 3.84 -8.52
C PRO A 173 -7.95 2.45 -8.89
N LEU A 174 -7.70 1.96 -10.11
CA LEU A 174 -8.21 0.68 -10.63
C LEU A 174 -7.14 -0.15 -11.32
N GLY A 175 -5.93 -0.14 -10.78
CA GLY A 175 -4.82 -0.88 -11.37
C GLY A 175 -4.09 -0.12 -12.48
N PHE A 176 -3.32 -0.86 -13.26
CA PHE A 176 -2.38 -0.27 -14.23
C PHE A 176 -3.07 0.32 -15.47
N ASP A 177 -4.34 -0.06 -15.75
CA ASP A 177 -5.09 0.49 -16.89
C ASP A 177 -5.52 1.95 -16.67
N LEU A 178 -5.58 2.41 -15.41
CA LEU A 178 -5.94 3.77 -15.03
C LEU A 178 -4.83 4.44 -14.20
N MET A 179 -3.57 4.13 -14.54
CA MET A 179 -2.42 4.80 -13.92
C MET A 179 -2.47 6.31 -14.18
N ASN A 180 -1.98 7.07 -13.19
CA ASN A 180 -1.85 8.52 -13.28
C ASN A 180 -3.19 9.25 -13.45
N THR A 181 -4.25 8.72 -12.83
CA THR A 181 -5.53 9.44 -12.78
C THR A 181 -5.38 10.69 -11.94
N VAL A 182 -5.80 11.84 -12.52
CA VAL A 182 -5.76 13.15 -11.89
C VAL A 182 -7.15 13.71 -11.78
N THR A 183 -7.54 14.14 -10.58
CA THR A 183 -8.80 14.86 -10.34
C THR A 183 -8.54 16.12 -9.55
N ARG A 184 -9.32 17.18 -9.83
CA ARG A 184 -9.24 18.46 -9.13
C ARG A 184 -10.58 18.80 -8.51
N GLY A 185 -10.53 19.30 -7.27
CA GLY A 185 -11.69 19.75 -6.50
C GLY A 185 -11.41 21.09 -5.80
#